data_214a677a9dcb35faccc88ffd16a821a4
#
_entry.id   214a677a9dcb35faccc88ffd16a821a4
#
_cell.length_a   1.000
_cell.length_b   1.000
_cell.length_c   1.000
_cell.angle_alpha   90.00
_cell.angle_beta   90.00
_cell.angle_gamma   90.00
#
_symmetry.space_group_name_H-M   'P 1'
#
loop_
_entity.id
_entity.type
_entity.pdbx_description
1 polymer ?
#
loop_
_entity_poly.entity_id
_entity_poly.type
_entity_poly.pdbx_seq_one_letter_code
_entity_poly.pdbx_strand_id
1 'polypeptide(L)'
;IEATAYAGDRSFVNAAKRAARRSRYTPAHFNGEPMHSGAATRITFRLSREQVGARPAFVKLYKAFFNQLKVGATTQQINHTYAALTDLGITYLYEDVFLAVVKSAYAERMGDHVRAERNLDRALRYQDDFKVFTTEKFHELQQQLFWHQVKSGSFGDAMKTWAVIEPQVRENEDFERFFKTIAEIKRLQDEGRDFSATGTVYDHYRYSRILLASAFSFTDVDGELAESKLYCDQGFLGFAIEPNVRYNIRDDYQNCTLVVIGDPDTTFTVTEHW
;
A
#
# COMPACT_ATOMS: atom_id res chain seq x y z
N ILE A 1 -13.27 -21.08 -4.14
CA ILE A 1 -12.76 -19.79 -3.62
C ILE A 1 -11.24 -19.85 -3.62
N GLU A 2 -10.63 -19.00 -4.38
CA GLU A 2 -9.20 -18.75 -4.29
C GLU A 2 -8.94 -17.71 -3.19
N ALA A 3 -7.88 -17.89 -2.42
CA ALA A 3 -7.53 -16.96 -1.36
C ALA A 3 -6.02 -16.64 -1.40
N THR A 4 -5.70 -15.37 -1.60
CA THR A 4 -4.33 -14.85 -1.60
C THR A 4 -4.16 -13.91 -0.42
N ALA A 5 -3.13 -14.12 0.41
CA ALA A 5 -2.77 -13.18 1.45
C ALA A 5 -1.80 -12.14 0.88
N TYR A 6 -2.06 -10.86 1.10
CA TYR A 6 -1.27 -9.77 0.54
C TYR A 6 -0.77 -8.75 1.59
N ALA A 7 -1.07 -9.02 2.86
CA ALA A 7 -0.54 -8.27 3.98
C ALA A 7 -0.50 -9.15 5.23
N GLY A 8 0.35 -8.86 6.17
CA GLY A 8 0.45 -9.56 7.45
C GLY A 8 1.74 -10.39 7.59
N ASP A 9 1.97 -10.92 8.78
CA ASP A 9 3.12 -11.78 9.08
C ASP A 9 2.97 -13.15 8.42
N ARG A 10 4.08 -13.69 7.89
CA ARG A 10 4.12 -14.99 7.20
C ARG A 10 3.58 -16.15 8.03
N SER A 11 3.77 -16.13 9.35
CA SER A 11 3.29 -17.17 10.27
C SER A 11 1.77 -17.32 10.25
N PHE A 12 1.03 -16.23 9.95
CA PHE A 12 -0.42 -16.22 9.90
C PHE A 12 -1.02 -16.42 8.50
N VAL A 13 -0.22 -16.32 7.44
CA VAL A 13 -0.70 -16.42 6.04
C VAL A 13 -1.52 -17.68 5.80
N ASN A 14 -1.00 -18.84 6.20
CA ASN A 14 -1.69 -20.11 5.98
C ASN A 14 -2.98 -20.23 6.80
N ALA A 15 -3.01 -19.68 8.01
CA ALA A 15 -4.20 -19.63 8.84
C ALA A 15 -5.25 -18.70 8.24
N ALA A 16 -4.86 -17.52 7.76
CA ALA A 16 -5.73 -16.57 7.07
C ALA A 16 -6.35 -17.15 5.79
N LYS A 17 -5.55 -17.79 4.93
CA LYS A 17 -6.03 -18.47 3.73
C LYS A 17 -7.04 -19.59 4.05
N ARG A 18 -6.78 -20.38 5.10
CA ARG A 18 -7.75 -21.41 5.55
C ARG A 18 -9.04 -20.79 6.07
N ALA A 19 -8.97 -19.72 6.84
CA ALA A 19 -10.14 -19.01 7.35
C ALA A 19 -10.98 -18.44 6.19
N ALA A 20 -10.35 -17.74 5.24
CA ALA A 20 -11.02 -17.20 4.07
C ALA A 20 -11.74 -18.29 3.25
N ARG A 21 -11.07 -19.42 2.96
CA ARG A 21 -11.66 -20.54 2.21
C ARG A 21 -12.83 -21.23 2.93
N ARG A 22 -12.87 -21.17 4.26
CA ARG A 22 -13.96 -21.72 5.08
C ARG A 22 -15.13 -20.76 5.29
N SER A 23 -14.92 -19.50 5.00
CA SER A 23 -15.96 -18.47 5.10
C SER A 23 -17.03 -18.69 4.01
N ARG A 24 -18.26 -18.32 4.32
CA ARG A 24 -19.35 -18.30 3.34
C ARG A 24 -19.45 -16.89 2.76
N TYR A 25 -19.59 -16.82 1.46
CA TYR A 25 -19.69 -15.56 0.74
C TYR A 25 -21.00 -15.54 -0.05
N THR A 26 -21.66 -14.41 -0.08
CA THR A 26 -22.74 -14.16 -1.01
C THR A 26 -22.11 -13.84 -2.37
N PRO A 27 -22.56 -14.50 -3.47
CA PRO A 27 -22.05 -14.17 -4.80
C PRO A 27 -22.28 -12.68 -5.14
N ALA A 28 -21.32 -12.08 -5.81
CA ALA A 28 -21.55 -10.78 -6.43
C ALA A 28 -22.49 -10.95 -7.63
N HIS A 29 -23.33 -9.95 -7.88
CA HIS A 29 -24.25 -9.94 -9.00
C HIS A 29 -24.03 -8.69 -9.86
N PHE A 30 -24.08 -8.85 -11.17
CA PHE A 30 -24.10 -7.76 -12.11
C PHE A 30 -25.35 -7.93 -13.01
N ASN A 31 -26.21 -6.92 -13.05
CA ASN A 31 -27.52 -6.99 -13.72
C ASN A 31 -28.40 -8.19 -13.32
N GLY A 32 -28.30 -8.60 -12.05
CA GLY A 32 -29.06 -9.74 -11.50
C GLY A 32 -28.42 -11.12 -11.70
N GLU A 33 -27.36 -11.23 -12.49
CA GLU A 33 -26.64 -12.48 -12.74
C GLU A 33 -25.44 -12.64 -11.82
N PRO A 34 -25.17 -13.84 -11.27
CA PRO A 34 -23.99 -14.09 -10.47
C PRO A 34 -22.72 -13.90 -11.29
N MET A 35 -21.72 -13.25 -10.72
CA MET A 35 -20.46 -12.99 -11.39
C MET A 35 -19.24 -13.36 -10.55
N HIS A 36 -18.12 -13.63 -11.22
CA HIS A 36 -16.85 -13.75 -10.55
C HIS A 36 -16.39 -12.37 -10.06
N SER A 37 -16.12 -12.26 -8.77
CA SER A 37 -15.63 -11.02 -8.17
C SER A 37 -14.53 -11.28 -7.16
N GLY A 38 -13.68 -10.30 -6.94
CA GLY A 38 -12.70 -10.29 -5.86
C GLY A 38 -13.23 -9.53 -4.64
N ALA A 39 -13.04 -10.10 -3.45
CA ALA A 39 -13.32 -9.42 -2.20
C ALA A 39 -12.08 -9.41 -1.32
N ALA A 40 -11.71 -8.24 -0.79
CA ALA A 40 -10.68 -8.12 0.23
C ALA A 40 -11.30 -8.32 1.61
N THR A 41 -10.79 -9.31 2.35
CA THR A 41 -11.23 -9.56 3.73
C THR A 41 -10.04 -9.44 4.67
N ARG A 42 -10.19 -8.62 5.71
CA ARG A 42 -9.21 -8.52 6.79
C ARG A 42 -9.47 -9.63 7.81
N ILE A 43 -8.47 -10.46 8.05
CA ILE A 43 -8.50 -11.48 9.11
C ILE A 43 -7.52 -11.04 10.19
N THR A 44 -8.02 -10.69 11.37
CA THR A 44 -7.22 -10.23 12.48
C THR A 44 -6.88 -11.39 13.41
N PHE A 45 -5.59 -11.64 13.60
CA PHE A 45 -5.09 -12.56 14.62
C PHE A 45 -4.71 -11.76 15.86
N ARG A 46 -5.36 -12.04 16.98
CA ARG A 46 -5.01 -11.42 18.25
C ARG A 46 -3.97 -12.28 18.96
N LEU A 47 -2.78 -11.74 19.13
CA LEU A 47 -1.69 -12.43 19.83
C LEU A 47 -1.88 -12.40 21.35
N SER A 48 -2.57 -11.41 21.92
CA SER A 48 -2.96 -11.33 23.33
C SER A 48 -4.12 -10.36 23.53
N ARG A 49 -5.03 -10.68 24.45
CA ARG A 49 -6.16 -9.81 24.80
C ARG A 49 -5.84 -8.72 25.83
N GLU A 50 -4.67 -8.76 26.49
CA GLU A 50 -4.48 -8.04 27.75
C GLU A 50 -3.52 -6.86 27.72
N GLN A 51 -2.78 -6.61 26.63
CA GLN A 51 -1.84 -5.50 26.64
C GLN A 51 -2.11 -4.51 25.50
N VAL A 52 -2.64 -3.36 25.90
CA VAL A 52 -2.69 -2.14 25.10
C VAL A 52 -1.34 -1.44 25.26
N GLY A 53 -0.57 -1.32 24.17
CA GLY A 53 0.70 -0.60 24.18
C GLY A 53 1.86 -1.38 23.56
N ALA A 54 3.06 -0.89 23.81
CA ALA A 54 4.32 -1.44 23.32
C ALA A 54 5.29 -1.66 24.49
N ARG A 55 6.22 -2.59 24.34
CA ARG A 55 7.27 -2.84 25.35
C ARG A 55 8.14 -1.60 25.55
N PRO A 56 8.62 -1.33 26.80
CA PRO A 56 9.49 -0.18 27.08
C PRO A 56 10.73 -0.14 26.17
N ALA A 57 11.32 -1.29 25.86
CA ALA A 57 12.47 -1.40 24.96
C ALA A 57 12.13 -0.91 23.53
N PHE A 58 10.97 -1.32 23.00
CA PHE A 58 10.47 -0.84 21.72
C PHE A 58 10.25 0.68 21.73
N VAL A 59 9.56 1.20 22.74
CA VAL A 59 9.28 2.64 22.88
C VAL A 59 10.57 3.45 22.93
N LYS A 60 11.61 2.96 23.65
CA LYS A 60 12.92 3.62 23.73
C LYS A 60 13.57 3.74 22.35
N LEU A 61 13.63 2.63 21.62
CA LEU A 61 14.23 2.60 20.27
C LEU A 61 13.42 3.43 19.26
N TYR A 62 12.09 3.34 19.31
CA TYR A 62 11.18 4.15 18.49
C TYR A 62 11.45 5.66 18.67
N LYS A 63 11.47 6.13 19.92
CA LYS A 63 11.76 7.53 20.22
C LYS A 63 13.17 7.93 19.77
N ALA A 64 14.15 7.07 19.97
CA ALA A 64 15.54 7.31 19.53
C ALA A 64 15.61 7.47 18.00
N PHE A 65 14.94 6.59 17.25
CA PHE A 65 14.90 6.65 15.79
C PHE A 65 14.33 7.99 15.27
N PHE A 66 13.15 8.39 15.74
CA PHE A 66 12.54 9.65 15.28
C PHE A 66 13.31 10.90 15.77
N ASN A 67 13.93 10.84 16.95
CA ASN A 67 14.81 11.92 17.38
C ASN A 67 16.04 12.04 16.48
N GLN A 68 16.64 10.91 16.07
CA GLN A 68 17.78 10.91 15.13
C GLN A 68 17.40 11.51 13.77
N LEU A 69 16.21 11.18 13.24
CA LEU A 69 15.71 11.82 12.01
C LEU A 69 15.55 13.32 12.19
N LYS A 70 14.97 13.77 13.31
CA LYS A 70 14.70 15.17 13.60
C LYS A 70 15.99 16.00 13.70
N VAL A 71 17.04 15.47 14.32
CA VAL A 71 18.32 16.18 14.49
C VAL A 71 19.28 16.02 13.31
N GLY A 72 18.86 15.30 12.25
CA GLY A 72 19.70 15.08 11.07
C GLY A 72 20.90 14.16 11.34
N ALA A 73 20.72 13.11 12.15
CA ALA A 73 21.76 12.13 12.44
C ALA A 73 22.31 11.46 11.17
N THR A 74 23.52 10.92 11.26
CA THR A 74 24.16 10.24 10.13
C THR A 74 23.38 8.98 9.72
N THR A 75 23.47 8.60 8.46
CA THR A 75 22.86 7.37 7.93
C THR A 75 23.28 6.13 8.74
N GLN A 76 24.54 6.06 9.18
CA GLN A 76 25.04 4.96 10.00
C GLN A 76 24.31 4.86 11.35
N GLN A 77 24.08 5.98 12.03
CA GLN A 77 23.35 6.03 13.31
C GLN A 77 21.88 5.59 13.13
N ILE A 78 21.23 6.09 12.08
CA ILE A 78 19.86 5.73 11.73
C ILE A 78 19.76 4.23 11.43
N ASN A 79 20.67 3.69 10.61
CA ASN A 79 20.71 2.28 10.26
C ASN A 79 20.90 1.39 11.50
N HIS A 80 21.77 1.79 12.42
CA HIS A 80 21.98 1.03 13.66
C HIS A 80 20.70 0.96 14.52
N THR A 81 20.01 2.09 14.69
CA THR A 81 18.77 2.12 15.49
C THR A 81 17.62 1.38 14.78
N TYR A 82 17.54 1.49 13.45
CA TYR A 82 16.58 0.76 12.62
C TYR A 82 16.79 -0.76 12.74
N ALA A 83 18.03 -1.24 12.62
CA ALA A 83 18.37 -2.63 12.79
C ALA A 83 17.98 -3.14 14.20
N ALA A 84 18.32 -2.39 15.25
CA ALA A 84 17.95 -2.74 16.61
C ALA A 84 16.43 -2.83 16.83
N LEU A 85 15.63 -1.98 16.16
CA LEU A 85 14.16 -2.06 16.18
C LEU A 85 13.62 -3.29 15.47
N THR A 86 14.19 -3.63 14.31
CA THR A 86 13.77 -4.81 13.54
C THR A 86 14.15 -6.12 14.21
N ASP A 87 15.34 -6.18 14.82
CA ASP A 87 15.87 -7.36 15.53
C ASP A 87 15.15 -7.62 16.86
N LEU A 88 14.57 -6.58 17.47
CA LEU A 88 13.80 -6.72 18.71
C LEU A 88 12.61 -7.68 18.57
N GLY A 89 12.13 -7.88 17.34
CA GLY A 89 10.93 -8.64 17.02
C GLY A 89 9.66 -7.95 17.52
N ILE A 90 8.52 -8.43 17.07
CA ILE A 90 7.19 -7.89 17.40
C ILE A 90 6.50 -8.83 18.37
N THR A 91 5.96 -8.27 19.46
CA THR A 91 5.15 -9.01 20.44
C THR A 91 3.71 -8.54 20.45
N TYR A 92 3.47 -7.24 20.23
CA TYR A 92 2.14 -6.63 20.32
C TYR A 92 1.75 -5.97 19.00
N LEU A 93 0.43 -5.85 18.76
CA LEU A 93 -0.10 -5.18 17.58
C LEU A 93 0.41 -3.73 17.46
N TYR A 94 0.46 -3.00 18.57
CA TYR A 94 0.98 -1.63 18.56
C TYR A 94 2.42 -1.58 18.06
N GLU A 95 3.26 -2.54 18.45
CA GLU A 95 4.64 -2.60 17.96
C GLU A 95 4.70 -2.84 16.44
N ASP A 96 3.82 -3.70 15.90
CA ASP A 96 3.73 -3.95 14.46
C ASP A 96 3.34 -2.67 13.69
N VAL A 97 2.32 -1.98 14.17
CA VAL A 97 1.83 -0.74 13.55
C VAL A 97 2.90 0.36 13.60
N PHE A 98 3.49 0.60 14.77
CA PHE A 98 4.53 1.62 14.92
C PHE A 98 5.85 1.23 14.23
N LEU A 99 6.18 -0.05 14.13
CA LEU A 99 7.32 -0.49 13.32
C LEU A 99 7.06 -0.25 11.82
N ALA A 100 5.83 -0.41 11.36
CA ALA A 100 5.48 -0.06 9.98
C ALA A 100 5.67 1.46 9.71
N VAL A 101 5.32 2.33 10.66
CA VAL A 101 5.62 3.78 10.57
C VAL A 101 7.13 4.03 10.54
N VAL A 102 7.92 3.35 11.36
CA VAL A 102 9.40 3.42 11.34
C VAL A 102 9.96 2.98 9.99
N LYS A 103 9.46 1.85 9.47
CA LYS A 103 9.89 1.33 8.15
C LYS A 103 9.56 2.29 7.02
N SER A 104 8.42 2.98 7.10
CA SER A 104 8.04 4.02 6.14
C SER A 104 9.02 5.20 6.19
N ALA A 105 9.25 5.75 7.38
CA ALA A 105 10.16 6.88 7.56
C ALA A 105 11.62 6.54 7.19
N TYR A 106 12.05 5.31 7.46
CA TYR A 106 13.36 4.83 7.04
C TYR A 106 13.46 4.74 5.51
N ALA A 107 12.46 4.14 4.86
CA ALA A 107 12.41 4.05 3.40
C ALA A 107 12.40 5.44 2.74
N GLU A 108 11.62 6.38 3.26
CA GLU A 108 11.62 7.77 2.81
C GLU A 108 13.03 8.40 2.91
N ARG A 109 13.72 8.20 4.03
CA ARG A 109 15.08 8.70 4.24
C ARG A 109 16.08 8.11 3.24
N MET A 110 15.84 6.88 2.77
CA MET A 110 16.64 6.21 1.75
C MET A 110 16.20 6.54 0.31
N GLY A 111 15.13 7.32 0.12
CA GLY A 111 14.59 7.68 -1.19
C GLY A 111 13.67 6.62 -1.81
N ASP A 112 13.37 5.52 -1.09
CA ASP A 112 12.47 4.45 -1.54
C ASP A 112 11.01 4.81 -1.20
N HIS A 113 10.39 5.63 -2.05
CA HIS A 113 9.03 6.10 -1.84
C HIS A 113 7.98 5.00 -1.99
N VAL A 114 8.23 3.98 -2.81
CA VAL A 114 7.33 2.82 -2.97
C VAL A 114 7.26 2.02 -1.67
N ARG A 115 8.42 1.75 -1.06
CA ARG A 115 8.47 1.05 0.23
C ARG A 115 7.93 1.91 1.38
N ALA A 116 8.14 3.23 1.33
CA ALA A 116 7.58 4.19 2.29
C ALA A 116 6.04 4.18 2.24
N GLU A 117 5.47 4.33 1.05
CA GLU A 117 4.04 4.24 0.78
C GLU A 117 3.44 2.95 1.37
N ARG A 118 3.99 1.80 0.98
CA ARG A 118 3.47 0.50 1.39
C ARG A 118 3.47 0.29 2.90
N ASN A 119 4.55 0.68 3.58
CA ASN A 119 4.63 0.51 5.03
C ASN A 119 3.66 1.44 5.74
N LEU A 120 3.48 2.66 5.25
CA LEU A 120 2.56 3.62 5.84
C LEU A 120 1.09 3.22 5.62
N ASP A 121 0.74 2.81 4.41
CA ASP A 121 -0.58 2.25 4.11
C ASP A 121 -0.90 1.05 5.02
N ARG A 122 0.07 0.15 5.22
CA ARG A 122 -0.08 -0.97 6.17
C ARG A 122 -0.38 -0.47 7.59
N ALA A 123 0.35 0.53 8.09
CA ALA A 123 0.13 1.06 9.43
C ALA A 123 -1.27 1.67 9.59
N LEU A 124 -1.72 2.41 8.58
CA LEU A 124 -3.01 3.11 8.64
C LEU A 124 -4.23 2.17 8.59
N ARG A 125 -4.10 1.00 7.97
CA ARG A 125 -5.20 0.01 7.89
C ARG A 125 -5.69 -0.50 9.25
N TYR A 126 -4.90 -0.35 10.30
CA TYR A 126 -5.29 -0.78 11.66
C TYR A 126 -6.09 0.25 12.43
N GLN A 127 -6.22 1.48 11.91
CA GLN A 127 -6.89 2.56 12.65
C GLN A 127 -8.38 2.31 12.88
N ASP A 128 -9.09 1.81 11.89
CA ASP A 128 -10.54 1.59 11.97
C ASP A 128 -10.91 0.59 13.08
N ASP A 129 -10.13 -0.49 13.19
CA ASP A 129 -10.42 -1.59 14.11
C ASP A 129 -9.86 -1.35 15.52
N PHE A 130 -8.75 -0.62 15.64
CA PHE A 130 -7.97 -0.57 16.90
C PHE A 130 -7.70 0.85 17.41
N LYS A 131 -7.98 1.89 16.63
CA LYS A 131 -7.75 3.31 16.99
C LYS A 131 -6.35 3.53 17.60
N VAL A 132 -5.33 3.03 16.92
CA VAL A 132 -3.94 3.03 17.39
C VAL A 132 -3.36 4.43 17.48
N PHE A 133 -3.77 5.32 16.56
CA PHE A 133 -3.31 6.71 16.51
C PHE A 133 -4.38 7.66 17.05
N THR A 134 -3.95 8.80 17.60
CA THR A 134 -4.87 9.93 17.79
C THR A 134 -5.38 10.42 16.44
N THR A 135 -6.50 11.13 16.43
CA THR A 135 -7.08 11.67 15.19
C THR A 135 -6.08 12.55 14.43
N GLU A 136 -5.38 13.43 15.16
CA GLU A 136 -4.38 14.35 14.58
C GLU A 136 -3.22 13.58 13.94
N LYS A 137 -2.70 12.56 14.66
CA LYS A 137 -1.59 11.75 14.13
C LYS A 137 -2.01 10.90 12.95
N PHE A 138 -3.24 10.38 12.98
CA PHE A 138 -3.80 9.64 11.84
C PHE A 138 -3.91 10.51 10.60
N HIS A 139 -4.44 11.74 10.73
CA HIS A 139 -4.54 12.69 9.63
C HIS A 139 -3.15 13.09 9.09
N GLU A 140 -2.18 13.36 9.97
CA GLU A 140 -0.79 13.63 9.57
C GLU A 140 -0.22 12.47 8.72
N LEU A 141 -0.40 11.23 9.17
CA LEU A 141 0.08 10.05 8.47
C LEU A 141 -0.64 9.81 7.13
N GLN A 142 -1.93 10.12 7.03
CA GLN A 142 -2.67 10.09 5.76
C GLN A 142 -2.12 11.11 4.74
N GLN A 143 -1.79 12.32 5.20
CA GLN A 143 -1.14 13.33 4.35
C GLN A 143 0.26 12.88 3.89
N GLN A 144 1.05 12.26 4.77
CA GLN A 144 2.33 11.66 4.39
C GLN A 144 2.15 10.54 3.37
N LEU A 145 1.13 9.68 3.54
CA LEU A 145 0.81 8.63 2.57
C LEU A 145 0.52 9.20 1.18
N PHE A 146 -0.29 10.25 1.10
CA PHE A 146 -0.57 10.95 -0.15
C PHE A 146 0.73 11.38 -0.85
N TRP A 147 1.65 12.01 -0.13
CA TRP A 147 2.91 12.46 -0.71
C TRP A 147 3.83 11.31 -1.15
N HIS A 148 3.82 10.19 -0.44
CA HIS A 148 4.55 9.00 -0.88
C HIS A 148 3.94 8.44 -2.18
N GLN A 149 2.63 8.37 -2.27
CA GLN A 149 1.89 7.92 -3.47
C GLN A 149 2.19 8.82 -4.69
N VAL A 150 2.21 10.12 -4.50
CA VAL A 150 2.60 11.06 -5.57
C VAL A 150 4.05 10.83 -6.01
N LYS A 151 4.98 10.70 -5.06
CA LYS A 151 6.42 10.52 -5.35
C LYS A 151 6.73 9.15 -5.96
N SER A 152 5.96 8.12 -5.64
CA SER A 152 6.09 6.78 -6.24
C SER A 152 5.39 6.65 -7.59
N GLY A 153 4.65 7.68 -8.02
CA GLY A 153 3.83 7.62 -9.24
C GLY A 153 2.53 6.83 -9.09
N SER A 154 2.14 6.45 -7.86
CA SER A 154 0.88 5.75 -7.56
C SER A 154 -0.31 6.73 -7.57
N PHE A 155 -0.54 7.38 -8.72
CA PHE A 155 -1.50 8.49 -8.82
C PHE A 155 -2.95 8.08 -8.54
N GLY A 156 -3.36 6.87 -8.91
CA GLY A 156 -4.69 6.34 -8.57
C GLY A 156 -4.91 6.20 -7.07
N ASP A 157 -3.90 5.69 -6.37
CA ASP A 157 -3.91 5.60 -4.90
C ASP A 157 -3.87 7.00 -4.25
N ALA A 158 -3.09 7.94 -4.81
CA ALA A 158 -3.06 9.34 -4.36
C ALA A 158 -4.40 10.03 -4.51
N MET A 159 -5.11 9.84 -5.63
CA MET A 159 -6.46 10.39 -5.86
C MET A 159 -7.47 9.83 -4.85
N LYS A 160 -7.39 8.54 -4.54
CA LYS A 160 -8.23 7.91 -3.51
C LYS A 160 -7.93 8.47 -2.11
N THR A 161 -6.65 8.61 -1.76
CA THR A 161 -6.23 9.21 -0.49
C THR A 161 -6.69 10.66 -0.40
N TRP A 162 -6.56 11.44 -1.49
CA TRP A 162 -7.03 12.81 -1.56
C TRP A 162 -8.52 12.94 -1.22
N ALA A 163 -9.37 12.10 -1.78
CA ALA A 163 -10.81 12.14 -1.49
C ALA A 163 -11.13 12.01 0.01
N VAL A 164 -10.25 11.35 0.78
CA VAL A 164 -10.39 11.21 2.25
C VAL A 164 -9.82 12.41 3.00
N ILE A 165 -8.66 12.94 2.58
CA ILE A 165 -7.97 14.00 3.33
C ILE A 165 -8.42 15.41 2.95
N GLU A 166 -9.00 15.63 1.77
CA GLU A 166 -9.41 16.95 1.30
C GLU A 166 -10.22 17.76 2.34
N PRO A 167 -11.29 17.19 2.97
CA PRO A 167 -12.06 17.94 3.96
C PRO A 167 -11.24 18.36 5.19
N GLN A 168 -10.18 17.59 5.49
CA GLN A 168 -9.33 17.78 6.67
C GLN A 168 -8.28 18.88 6.46
N VAL A 169 -7.85 19.07 5.19
CA VAL A 169 -6.75 19.99 4.85
C VAL A 169 -7.21 21.32 4.25
N ARG A 170 -8.52 21.50 4.00
CA ARG A 170 -9.06 22.72 3.35
C ARG A 170 -8.69 24.02 4.04
N GLU A 171 -8.55 23.98 5.36
CA GLU A 171 -8.21 25.16 6.18
C GLU A 171 -6.70 25.22 6.51
N ASN A 172 -5.91 24.27 6.02
CA ASN A 172 -4.47 24.21 6.30
C ASN A 172 -3.68 25.10 5.32
N GLU A 173 -2.55 25.64 5.78
CA GLU A 173 -1.64 26.42 4.94
C GLU A 173 -1.12 25.62 3.72
N ASP A 174 -1.00 24.30 3.84
CA ASP A 174 -0.54 23.40 2.79
C ASP A 174 -1.61 23.05 1.74
N PHE A 175 -2.87 23.45 1.92
CA PHE A 175 -3.98 23.07 1.01
C PHE A 175 -3.66 23.37 -0.46
N GLU A 176 -3.13 24.55 -0.72
CA GLU A 176 -2.79 24.99 -2.08
C GLU A 176 -1.79 24.05 -2.77
N ARG A 177 -0.86 23.48 -2.02
CA ARG A 177 0.12 22.51 -2.54
C ARG A 177 -0.55 21.19 -2.91
N PHE A 178 -1.45 20.67 -2.09
CA PHE A 178 -2.24 19.48 -2.41
C PHE A 178 -3.08 19.72 -3.65
N PHE A 179 -3.82 20.82 -3.66
CA PHE A 179 -4.73 21.17 -4.74
C PHE A 179 -4.00 21.29 -6.08
N LYS A 180 -2.86 21.97 -6.13
CA LYS A 180 -2.03 22.06 -7.35
C LYS A 180 -1.55 20.71 -7.83
N THR A 181 -1.15 19.83 -6.91
CA THR A 181 -0.70 18.48 -7.26
C THR A 181 -1.84 17.66 -7.88
N ILE A 182 -3.03 17.73 -7.31
CA ILE A 182 -4.22 17.05 -7.85
C ILE A 182 -4.62 17.63 -9.21
N ALA A 183 -4.61 18.96 -9.35
CA ALA A 183 -4.89 19.62 -10.62
C ALA A 183 -3.91 19.20 -11.71
N GLU A 184 -2.62 19.05 -11.38
CA GLU A 184 -1.61 18.59 -12.31
C GLU A 184 -1.82 17.13 -12.72
N ILE A 185 -2.14 16.22 -11.79
CA ILE A 185 -2.46 14.83 -12.12
C ILE A 185 -3.65 14.78 -13.10
N LYS A 186 -4.72 15.54 -12.82
CA LYS A 186 -5.90 15.63 -13.70
C LYS A 186 -5.55 16.22 -15.08
N ARG A 187 -4.72 17.25 -15.12
CA ARG A 187 -4.28 17.85 -16.39
C ARG A 187 -3.53 16.83 -17.25
N LEU A 188 -2.60 16.07 -16.65
CA LEU A 188 -1.87 15.02 -17.37
C LEU A 188 -2.80 13.90 -17.87
N GLN A 189 -3.82 13.57 -17.09
CA GLN A 189 -4.90 12.65 -17.49
C GLN A 189 -5.70 13.19 -18.68
N ASP A 190 -6.15 14.43 -18.62
CA ASP A 190 -6.93 15.08 -19.69
C ASP A 190 -6.12 15.24 -20.98
N GLU A 191 -4.79 15.41 -20.88
CA GLU A 191 -3.87 15.45 -22.01
C GLU A 191 -3.55 14.06 -22.58
N GLY A 192 -4.04 12.99 -21.98
CA GLY A 192 -3.76 11.61 -22.41
C GLY A 192 -2.29 11.20 -22.26
N ARG A 193 -1.59 11.74 -21.26
CA ARG A 193 -0.17 11.43 -21.03
C ARG A 193 0.01 10.15 -20.27
N ASP A 194 0.85 9.28 -20.79
CA ASP A 194 1.23 8.04 -20.12
C ASP A 194 1.95 8.30 -18.79
N PHE A 195 1.67 7.47 -17.79
CA PHE A 195 2.30 7.49 -16.48
C PHE A 195 3.15 6.24 -16.29
N SER A 196 4.42 6.40 -15.98
CA SER A 196 5.30 5.28 -15.65
C SER A 196 5.72 5.35 -14.18
N ALA A 197 5.71 4.21 -13.52
CA ALA A 197 6.19 4.06 -12.16
C ALA A 197 6.90 2.72 -11.96
N THR A 198 7.92 2.72 -11.11
CA THR A 198 8.58 1.49 -10.70
C THR A 198 7.71 0.71 -9.72
N GLY A 199 7.44 -0.55 -10.03
CA GLY A 199 6.86 -1.52 -9.14
C GLY A 199 7.93 -2.39 -8.49
N THR A 200 7.68 -2.85 -7.26
CA THR A 200 8.52 -3.84 -6.58
C THR A 200 7.64 -4.86 -5.90
N VAL A 201 7.90 -6.13 -6.15
CA VAL A 201 7.29 -7.24 -5.40
C VAL A 201 8.06 -7.40 -4.09
N TYR A 202 7.38 -7.19 -2.97
CA TYR A 202 7.99 -7.32 -1.65
C TYR A 202 7.72 -8.69 -0.99
N ASP A 203 8.06 -8.82 0.29
CA ASP A 203 7.98 -10.04 1.11
C ASP A 203 6.68 -10.86 1.03
N HIS A 204 5.60 -10.29 0.56
CA HIS A 204 4.31 -10.95 0.41
C HIS A 204 4.03 -11.43 -1.01
N TYR A 205 5.04 -11.48 -1.86
CA TYR A 205 4.95 -11.94 -3.26
C TYR A 205 3.94 -11.12 -4.08
N ARG A 206 3.72 -9.84 -3.73
CA ARG A 206 2.69 -9.02 -4.35
C ARG A 206 3.06 -7.54 -4.41
N TYR A 207 2.74 -6.93 -5.55
CA TYR A 207 2.61 -5.50 -5.77
C TYR A 207 1.15 -5.17 -6.08
N SER A 208 0.65 -3.99 -5.73
CA SER A 208 -0.70 -3.54 -6.14
C SER A 208 -0.77 -2.03 -6.23
N ARG A 209 -1.56 -1.52 -7.19
CA ARG A 209 -1.88 -0.10 -7.37
C ARG A 209 -3.24 0.08 -8.03
N ILE A 210 -3.87 1.22 -7.79
CA ILE A 210 -5.07 1.64 -8.51
C ILE A 210 -4.64 2.26 -9.84
N LEU A 211 -5.26 1.81 -10.94
CA LEU A 211 -5.03 2.37 -12.27
C LEU A 211 -5.99 3.53 -12.53
N LEU A 212 -5.48 4.58 -13.16
CA LEU A 212 -6.28 5.70 -13.65
C LEU A 212 -6.58 5.57 -15.15
N ALA A 213 -5.66 4.96 -15.91
CA ALA A 213 -5.77 4.84 -17.35
C ALA A 213 -6.53 3.59 -17.78
N SER A 214 -6.95 3.58 -19.04
CA SER A 214 -7.70 2.48 -19.67
C SER A 214 -6.82 1.34 -20.20
N ALA A 215 -5.51 1.50 -20.14
CA ALA A 215 -4.56 0.45 -20.51
C ALA A 215 -3.26 0.55 -19.73
N PHE A 216 -2.48 -0.52 -19.70
CA PHE A 216 -1.18 -0.54 -19.04
C PHE A 216 -0.23 -1.55 -19.71
N SER A 217 1.05 -1.43 -19.43
CA SER A 217 2.08 -2.37 -19.85
C SER A 217 3.15 -2.55 -18.78
N PHE A 218 3.94 -3.62 -18.91
CA PHE A 218 5.09 -3.89 -18.05
C PHE A 218 6.36 -3.80 -18.87
N THR A 219 7.38 -3.12 -18.34
CA THR A 219 8.73 -3.05 -18.94
C THR A 219 9.80 -3.23 -17.85
N ASP A 220 11.06 -3.32 -18.23
CA ASP A 220 12.23 -3.33 -17.34
C ASP A 220 12.08 -4.35 -16.19
N VAL A 221 11.59 -5.54 -16.49
CA VAL A 221 11.39 -6.60 -15.47
C VAL A 221 12.76 -7.17 -15.10
N ASP A 222 13.11 -7.05 -13.80
CA ASP A 222 14.28 -7.67 -13.19
C ASP A 222 13.80 -8.62 -12.07
N GLY A 223 13.92 -9.91 -12.32
CA GLY A 223 13.38 -11.00 -11.51
C GLY A 223 12.22 -11.74 -12.19
N GLU A 224 11.43 -12.47 -11.43
CA GLU A 224 10.33 -13.30 -11.94
C GLU A 224 8.96 -12.76 -11.52
N LEU A 225 8.09 -12.51 -12.50
CA LEU A 225 6.69 -12.20 -12.35
C LEU A 225 5.86 -13.43 -12.74
N ALA A 226 5.01 -13.92 -11.83
CA ALA A 226 4.24 -15.13 -12.04
C ALA A 226 2.90 -14.87 -12.75
N GLU A 227 2.13 -13.91 -12.25
CA GLU A 227 0.82 -13.57 -12.81
C GLU A 227 0.42 -12.13 -12.45
N SER A 228 -0.53 -11.62 -13.20
CA SER A 228 -1.19 -10.35 -12.91
C SER A 228 -2.70 -10.54 -12.78
N LYS A 229 -3.31 -9.77 -11.90
CA LYS A 229 -4.76 -9.73 -11.69
C LYS A 229 -5.25 -8.29 -11.69
N LEU A 230 -6.32 -8.07 -12.38
CA LEU A 230 -7.02 -6.79 -12.40
C LEU A 230 -8.34 -6.95 -11.67
N TYR A 231 -8.54 -6.23 -10.57
CA TYR A 231 -9.77 -6.20 -9.80
C TYR A 231 -10.48 -4.88 -10.04
N CYS A 232 -11.66 -4.94 -10.63
CA CYS A 232 -12.50 -3.79 -10.95
C CYS A 232 -13.88 -3.94 -10.30
N ASP A 233 -14.70 -2.90 -10.33
CA ASP A 233 -16.05 -2.95 -9.76
C ASP A 233 -16.91 -4.02 -10.42
N GLN A 234 -16.71 -4.30 -11.70
CA GLN A 234 -17.48 -5.25 -12.50
C GLN A 234 -16.95 -6.69 -12.44
N GLY A 235 -15.77 -6.92 -11.86
CA GLY A 235 -15.19 -8.25 -11.74
C GLY A 235 -13.67 -8.27 -11.66
N PHE A 236 -13.07 -9.44 -11.89
CA PHE A 236 -11.63 -9.55 -11.97
C PHE A 236 -11.19 -10.33 -13.21
N LEU A 237 -10.00 -10.00 -13.71
CA LEU A 237 -9.32 -10.71 -14.78
C LEU A 237 -7.95 -11.16 -14.28
N GLY A 238 -7.55 -12.38 -14.61
CA GLY A 238 -6.18 -12.88 -14.42
C GLY A 238 -5.52 -13.08 -15.77
N PHE A 239 -4.25 -12.74 -15.89
CA PHE A 239 -3.48 -12.92 -17.11
C PHE A 239 -1.99 -13.11 -16.82
N ALA A 240 -1.32 -13.80 -17.73
CA ALA A 240 0.13 -13.90 -17.71
C ALA A 240 0.76 -12.55 -18.03
N ILE A 241 1.90 -12.26 -17.41
CA ILE A 241 2.62 -11.02 -17.66
C ILE A 241 3.57 -11.25 -18.83
N GLU A 242 3.36 -10.50 -19.89
CA GLU A 242 4.25 -10.44 -21.06
C GLU A 242 4.87 -9.05 -21.12
N PRO A 243 6.20 -8.91 -20.95
CA PRO A 243 6.87 -7.61 -21.04
C PRO A 243 6.65 -6.96 -22.41
N ASN A 244 6.48 -5.63 -22.38
CA ASN A 244 6.23 -4.80 -23.58
C ASN A 244 4.88 -5.05 -24.28
N VAL A 245 3.96 -5.81 -23.67
CA VAL A 245 2.59 -5.97 -24.17
C VAL A 245 1.70 -4.93 -23.51
N ARG A 246 0.86 -4.25 -24.30
CA ARG A 246 -0.18 -3.34 -23.82
C ARG A 246 -1.44 -4.14 -23.52
N TYR A 247 -1.90 -4.08 -22.28
CA TYR A 247 -3.15 -4.66 -21.81
C TYR A 247 -4.22 -3.59 -21.79
N ASN A 248 -5.29 -3.76 -22.55
CA ASN A 248 -6.42 -2.84 -22.55
C ASN A 248 -7.47 -3.30 -21.54
N ILE A 249 -7.92 -2.36 -20.72
CA ILE A 249 -9.03 -2.54 -19.79
C ILE A 249 -10.31 -2.31 -20.59
N ARG A 250 -11.31 -3.14 -20.40
CA ARG A 250 -12.60 -2.98 -21.07
C ARG A 250 -13.26 -1.68 -20.61
N ASP A 251 -13.93 -0.99 -21.51
CA ASP A 251 -14.56 0.31 -21.25
C ASP A 251 -15.63 0.27 -20.15
N ASP A 252 -16.25 -0.90 -19.91
CA ASP A 252 -17.22 -1.12 -18.85
C ASP A 252 -16.57 -1.43 -17.48
N TYR A 253 -15.25 -1.56 -17.39
CA TYR A 253 -14.53 -1.82 -16.14
C TYR A 253 -14.05 -0.51 -15.52
N GLN A 254 -14.42 -0.30 -14.25
CA GLN A 254 -14.12 0.92 -13.50
C GLN A 254 -13.42 0.61 -12.19
N ASN A 255 -12.70 1.61 -11.66
CA ASN A 255 -12.01 1.54 -10.36
C ASN A 255 -11.08 0.31 -10.25
N CYS A 256 -10.29 0.10 -11.27
CA CYS A 256 -9.45 -1.09 -11.38
C CYS A 256 -8.21 -1.02 -10.50
N THR A 257 -7.97 -2.07 -9.73
CA THR A 257 -6.72 -2.29 -8.99
C THR A 257 -5.91 -3.38 -9.66
N LEU A 258 -4.74 -3.02 -10.15
CA LEU A 258 -3.75 -3.96 -10.66
C LEU A 258 -3.04 -4.64 -9.49
N VAL A 259 -2.92 -5.95 -9.57
CA VAL A 259 -2.16 -6.78 -8.65
C VAL A 259 -1.18 -7.62 -9.43
N VAL A 260 0.09 -7.53 -9.08
CA VAL A 260 1.18 -8.31 -9.67
C VAL A 260 1.71 -9.26 -8.62
N ILE A 261 1.88 -10.52 -9.00
CA ILE A 261 2.43 -11.59 -8.16
C ILE A 261 3.75 -12.04 -8.77
N GLY A 262 4.76 -12.18 -7.95
CA GLY A 262 6.10 -12.56 -8.39
C GLY A 262 7.01 -12.88 -7.22
N ASP A 263 8.27 -13.13 -7.50
CA ASP A 263 9.26 -13.37 -6.45
C ASP A 263 9.60 -12.07 -5.69
N PRO A 264 9.92 -12.18 -4.39
CA PRO A 264 10.36 -11.02 -3.62
C PRO A 264 11.55 -10.32 -4.26
N ASP A 265 11.55 -9.00 -4.13
CA ASP A 265 12.54 -8.07 -4.68
C ASP A 265 12.57 -7.96 -6.23
N THR A 266 11.67 -8.66 -6.94
CA THR A 266 11.46 -8.43 -8.38
C THR A 266 11.00 -7.00 -8.60
N THR A 267 11.68 -6.29 -9.52
CA THR A 267 11.34 -4.93 -9.91
C THR A 267 10.87 -4.88 -11.36
N PHE A 268 10.04 -3.90 -11.68
CA PHE A 268 9.51 -3.68 -13.02
C PHE A 268 8.99 -2.25 -13.16
N THR A 269 8.79 -1.81 -14.37
CA THR A 269 8.08 -0.56 -14.67
C THR A 269 6.66 -0.88 -15.10
N VAL A 270 5.66 -0.23 -14.47
CA VAL A 270 4.28 -0.18 -14.96
C VAL A 270 4.07 1.14 -15.64
N THR A 271 3.64 1.11 -16.89
CA THR A 271 3.20 2.30 -17.62
C THR A 271 1.70 2.22 -17.86
N GLU A 272 0.97 3.23 -17.42
CA GLU A 272 -0.45 3.43 -17.67
C GLU A 272 -0.62 4.24 -18.95
N HIS A 273 -1.49 3.77 -19.86
CA HIS A 273 -1.74 4.36 -21.19
C HIS A 273 -3.20 4.80 -21.31
N TRP A 274 -3.38 5.99 -21.83
CA TRP A 274 -4.71 6.59 -22.09
C TRP A 274 -5.27 6.25 -23.47
#